data_4210286e5a217602952bb20a7b10d62f
#
_entry.id   4210286e5a217602952bb20a7b10d62f
#
_cell.length_a   1.000
_cell.length_b   1.000
_cell.length_c   1.000
_cell.angle_alpha   90.00
_cell.angle_beta   90.00
_cell.angle_gamma   90.00
#
_symmetry.space_group_name_H-M   'P 1'
#
loop_
_entity.id
_entity.type
_entity.pdbx_description
1 polymer ?
#
loop_
_entity_poly.entity_id
_entity_poly.type
_entity_poly.pdbx_seq_one_letter_code
_entity_poly.pdbx_strand_id
1 'polypeptide(L)'
;MKKLFTLLLGLCLASPALAQKPKFTPGYGATLDGKTIVKANLTSPIFHEFSFAAERILTKGLSFQLGVATMPKEGLPFASTIDKAVDINGMNFQPFRLGSFHLTPELRWYTGGGYGHGFYLMAYYRYQKYSISGYDLSYTIANKSASGTKDVNVGLQGDFNTNTFGFGLGAQWLFGRNKNIILDWNILGLHAGRGKFNLTGNIAQAGLTAEEIADLR
;
A
#
# COMPACT_ATOMS: atom_id res chain seq x y z
N MET A 1 22.34 -12.01 2.07
CA MET A 1 21.06 -11.77 2.73
C MET A 1 21.10 -11.93 4.26
N LYS A 2 21.71 -12.97 4.82
CA LYS A 2 21.81 -13.16 6.30
C LYS A 2 22.49 -12.00 7.03
N LYS A 3 23.57 -11.41 6.46
CA LYS A 3 24.30 -10.29 7.09
C LYS A 3 23.52 -8.97 7.12
N LEU A 4 22.66 -8.74 6.14
CA LEU A 4 21.80 -7.54 6.08
C LEU A 4 20.68 -7.61 7.13
N PHE A 5 20.13 -8.79 7.34
CA PHE A 5 19.09 -9.04 8.35
C PHE A 5 19.64 -8.88 9.78
N THR A 6 20.87 -9.31 10.02
CA THR A 6 21.55 -9.15 11.32
C THR A 6 21.87 -7.67 11.61
N LEU A 7 22.21 -6.88 10.58
CA LEU A 7 22.46 -5.45 10.72
C LEU A 7 21.16 -4.68 11.02
N LEU A 8 20.06 -5.03 10.36
CA LEU A 8 18.73 -4.45 10.65
C LEU A 8 18.24 -4.80 12.06
N LEU A 9 18.44 -6.05 12.50
CA LEU A 9 18.08 -6.49 13.84
C LEU A 9 18.95 -5.82 14.91
N GLY A 10 20.24 -5.60 14.63
CA GLY A 10 21.17 -4.88 15.52
C GLY A 10 20.81 -3.40 15.69
N LEU A 11 20.30 -2.72 14.65
CA LEU A 11 19.81 -1.35 14.75
C LEU A 11 18.54 -1.23 15.60
N CYS A 12 17.71 -2.27 15.65
CA CYS A 12 16.49 -2.32 16.46
C CYS A 12 16.75 -2.44 17.97
N LEU A 13 17.90 -3.00 18.36
CA LEU A 13 18.23 -3.29 19.77
C LEU A 13 19.02 -2.16 20.45
N ALA A 14 19.54 -1.18 19.70
CA ALA A 14 20.41 -0.12 20.23
C ALA A 14 19.66 1.10 20.79
N SER A 15 18.33 1.10 20.88
CA SER A 15 17.55 2.31 21.17
C SER A 15 16.84 2.44 22.52
N PRO A 16 17.10 1.67 23.61
CA PRO A 16 16.40 1.94 24.86
C PRO A 16 17.01 3.06 25.73
N ALA A 17 18.18 3.61 25.37
CA ALA A 17 18.96 4.42 26.32
C ALA A 17 18.66 5.94 26.28
N LEU A 18 17.82 6.45 25.40
CA LEU A 18 17.55 7.90 25.26
C LEU A 18 16.14 8.34 25.64
N ALA A 19 15.45 7.56 26.46
CA ALA A 19 14.15 7.96 27.03
C ALA A 19 14.32 8.97 28.18
N GLN A 20 15.09 10.05 27.97
CA GLN A 20 14.94 11.21 28.81
C GLN A 20 13.57 11.80 28.50
N LYS A 21 12.68 11.84 29.52
CA LYS A 21 11.36 12.46 29.42
C LYS A 21 11.52 13.91 28.96
N PRO A 22 11.32 14.25 27.70
CA PRO A 22 11.33 15.65 27.30
C PRO A 22 10.14 16.30 27.99
N LYS A 23 10.34 17.45 28.64
CA LYS A 23 9.24 18.34 29.02
C LYS A 23 8.64 18.88 27.71
N PHE A 24 7.72 18.11 27.13
CA PHE A 24 7.03 18.48 25.90
C PHE A 24 5.85 19.36 26.26
N THR A 25 5.94 20.62 25.87
CA THR A 25 4.82 21.56 25.97
C THR A 25 4.05 21.51 24.63
N PRO A 26 2.73 21.31 24.61
CA PRO A 26 1.95 21.41 23.39
C PRO A 26 2.23 22.74 22.69
N GLY A 27 2.50 22.70 21.38
CA GLY A 27 2.79 23.91 20.62
C GLY A 27 4.22 24.07 20.13
N TYR A 28 5.12 23.13 20.42
CA TYR A 28 6.50 23.14 19.93
C TYR A 28 6.73 22.12 18.82
N GLY A 29 7.51 22.49 17.81
CA GLY A 29 8.15 21.58 16.88
C GLY A 29 7.37 21.33 15.59
N ALA A 30 7.37 20.10 15.13
CA ALA A 30 6.85 19.67 13.83
C ALA A 30 5.32 19.69 13.69
N THR A 31 4.65 20.49 14.49
CA THR A 31 3.19 20.65 14.43
C THR A 31 2.83 21.98 13.76
N LEU A 32 1.92 21.96 12.79
CA LEU A 32 1.48 23.13 12.04
C LEU A 32 0.79 24.17 12.94
N ASP A 33 0.02 23.71 13.93
CA ASP A 33 -0.80 24.53 14.84
C ASP A 33 -0.62 24.11 16.30
N GLY A 34 0.54 23.58 16.65
CA GLY A 34 0.82 23.02 17.96
C GLY A 34 0.20 21.64 18.23
N LYS A 35 -0.58 21.08 17.30
CA LYS A 35 -1.29 19.79 17.49
C LYS A 35 -1.35 18.92 16.25
N THR A 36 -1.05 19.43 15.07
CA THR A 36 -1.17 18.69 13.80
C THR A 36 0.21 18.39 13.21
N ILE A 37 0.46 17.13 12.92
CA ILE A 37 1.69 16.61 12.32
C ILE A 37 1.35 16.14 10.91
N VAL A 38 2.15 16.55 9.91
CA VAL A 38 2.05 16.06 8.54
C VAL A 38 3.23 15.14 8.27
N LYS A 39 2.98 14.03 7.63
CA LYS A 39 3.96 12.98 7.37
C LYS A 39 3.95 12.57 5.90
N ALA A 40 5.10 12.22 5.37
CA ALA A 40 5.26 11.56 4.09
C ALA A 40 6.04 10.26 4.30
N ASN A 41 5.63 9.20 3.61
CA ASN A 41 6.36 7.94 3.63
C ASN A 41 7.48 8.00 2.58
N LEU A 42 8.73 7.96 3.02
CA LEU A 42 9.90 8.08 2.15
C LEU A 42 10.26 6.77 1.44
N THR A 43 9.72 5.65 1.88
CA THR A 43 9.99 4.34 1.26
C THR A 43 8.95 3.94 0.22
N SER A 44 7.75 4.49 0.28
CA SER A 44 6.67 4.14 -0.65
C SER A 44 6.97 4.49 -2.11
N PRO A 45 7.71 5.57 -2.47
CA PRO A 45 8.06 5.86 -3.87
C PRO A 45 8.91 4.76 -4.54
N ILE A 46 9.63 3.94 -3.77
CA ILE A 46 10.37 2.77 -4.31
C ILE A 46 9.42 1.80 -5.02
N PHE A 47 8.16 1.76 -4.56
CA PHE A 47 7.09 0.93 -5.13
C PHE A 47 6.12 1.74 -6.00
N HIS A 48 6.52 2.94 -6.46
CA HIS A 48 5.67 3.87 -7.23
C HIS A 48 4.40 4.32 -6.48
N GLU A 49 4.42 4.23 -5.15
CA GLU A 49 3.32 4.68 -4.30
C GLU A 49 3.65 6.01 -3.63
N PHE A 50 2.70 6.93 -3.59
CA PHE A 50 2.78 8.16 -2.83
C PHE A 50 1.89 8.05 -1.60
N SER A 51 2.48 8.22 -0.42
CA SER A 51 1.79 8.03 0.84
C SER A 51 2.02 9.22 1.77
N PHE A 52 0.92 9.80 2.24
CA PHE A 52 0.89 10.94 3.16
C PHE A 52 -0.02 10.64 4.32
N ALA A 53 0.25 11.27 5.46
CA ALA A 53 -0.63 11.20 6.61
C ALA A 53 -0.68 12.54 7.36
N ALA A 54 -1.82 12.79 7.99
CA ALA A 54 -1.99 13.88 8.93
C ALA A 54 -2.40 13.29 10.28
N GLU A 55 -1.65 13.62 11.33
CA GLU A 55 -1.92 13.20 12.71
C GLU A 55 -2.35 14.41 13.55
N ARG A 56 -3.46 14.27 14.26
CA ARG A 56 -3.98 15.25 15.21
C ARG A 56 -3.81 14.74 16.62
N ILE A 57 -3.06 15.46 17.44
CA ILE A 57 -2.91 15.19 18.87
C ILE A 57 -4.19 15.62 19.58
N LEU A 58 -4.90 14.68 20.17
CA LEU A 58 -6.16 14.89 20.89
C LEU A 58 -5.90 15.19 22.37
N THR A 59 -5.06 14.35 22.99
CA THR A 59 -4.64 14.49 24.40
C THR A 59 -3.16 14.17 24.53
N LYS A 60 -2.62 14.21 25.74
CA LYS A 60 -1.22 13.84 26.00
C LYS A 60 -0.88 12.43 25.47
N GLY A 61 -1.78 11.47 25.66
CA GLY A 61 -1.53 10.09 25.29
C GLY A 61 -2.27 9.61 24.04
N LEU A 62 -3.15 10.44 23.45
CA LEU A 62 -4.02 9.98 22.37
C LEU A 62 -3.89 10.91 21.16
N SER A 63 -3.78 10.32 19.98
CA SER A 63 -3.88 11.01 18.71
C SER A 63 -4.74 10.25 17.70
N PHE A 64 -5.23 10.98 16.71
CA PHE A 64 -5.91 10.44 15.54
C PHE A 64 -5.07 10.75 14.30
N GLN A 65 -4.83 9.74 13.46
CA GLN A 65 -4.14 9.91 12.20
C GLN A 65 -5.03 9.48 11.04
N LEU A 66 -4.97 10.23 9.95
CA LEU A 66 -5.57 9.85 8.67
C LEU A 66 -4.44 9.72 7.64
N GLY A 67 -4.26 8.51 7.13
CA GLY A 67 -3.32 8.20 6.07
C GLY A 67 -4.02 8.02 4.73
N VAL A 68 -3.40 8.52 3.67
CA VAL A 68 -3.83 8.33 2.27
C VAL A 68 -2.61 7.87 1.48
N ALA A 69 -2.77 6.81 0.71
CA ALA A 69 -1.75 6.37 -0.22
C ALA A 69 -2.36 6.07 -1.58
N THR A 70 -1.62 6.34 -2.64
CA THR A 70 -2.05 6.08 -4.01
C THR A 70 -0.87 5.66 -4.87
N MET A 71 -1.08 4.66 -5.68
CA MET A 71 -0.17 4.24 -6.75
C MET A 71 -0.89 4.44 -8.08
N PRO A 72 -0.38 5.32 -8.97
CA PRO A 72 -0.88 5.45 -10.32
C PRO A 72 -0.88 4.10 -11.03
N LYS A 73 -1.83 3.89 -11.95
CA LYS A 73 -1.92 2.64 -12.69
C LYS A 73 -0.78 2.55 -13.71
N GLU A 74 0.30 1.92 -13.30
CA GLU A 74 1.55 1.78 -14.07
C GLU A 74 2.00 0.33 -14.10
N GLY A 75 3.08 0.05 -14.87
CA GLY A 75 3.72 -1.26 -14.89
C GLY A 75 4.17 -1.68 -13.50
N LEU A 76 4.14 -2.98 -13.24
CA LEU A 76 4.59 -3.53 -11.95
C LEU A 76 6.03 -3.11 -11.67
N PRO A 77 6.33 -2.53 -10.49
CA PRO A 77 7.71 -2.31 -10.09
C PRO A 77 8.46 -3.65 -10.08
N PHE A 78 9.65 -3.65 -10.64
CA PHE A 78 10.51 -4.85 -10.73
C PHE A 78 9.92 -6.02 -11.53
N ALA A 79 8.99 -5.78 -12.48
CA ALA A 79 8.35 -6.82 -13.31
C ALA A 79 9.36 -7.80 -13.92
N SER A 80 10.46 -7.29 -14.50
CA SER A 80 11.52 -8.12 -15.08
C SER A 80 12.27 -9.00 -14.05
N THR A 81 12.34 -8.56 -12.80
CA THR A 81 12.93 -9.35 -11.72
C THR A 81 11.95 -10.42 -11.25
N ILE A 82 10.66 -10.10 -11.23
CA ILE A 82 9.59 -11.06 -10.91
C ILE A 82 9.54 -12.14 -11.96
N ASP A 83 9.55 -11.79 -13.26
CA ASP A 83 9.57 -12.74 -14.38
C ASP A 83 10.74 -13.76 -14.27
N LYS A 84 11.92 -13.28 -13.83
CA LYS A 84 13.09 -14.15 -13.64
C LYS A 84 13.03 -15.00 -12.38
N ALA A 85 12.34 -14.54 -11.35
CA ALA A 85 12.28 -15.21 -10.05
C ALA A 85 11.13 -16.22 -9.96
N VAL A 86 10.07 -15.99 -10.73
CA VAL A 86 8.83 -16.78 -10.73
C VAL A 86 8.65 -17.35 -12.13
N ASP A 87 9.25 -18.50 -12.38
CA ASP A 87 9.11 -19.24 -13.66
C ASP A 87 7.75 -19.98 -13.67
N ILE A 88 6.67 -19.22 -13.85
CA ILE A 88 5.35 -19.81 -14.11
C ILE A 88 5.21 -19.93 -15.62
N ASN A 89 5.17 -21.15 -16.12
CA ASN A 89 5.09 -21.51 -17.52
C ASN A 89 4.15 -20.58 -18.32
N GLY A 90 4.73 -19.71 -19.17
CA GLY A 90 4.00 -18.83 -20.08
C GLY A 90 3.42 -17.56 -19.49
N MET A 91 3.63 -17.26 -18.21
CA MET A 91 3.16 -16.01 -17.61
C MET A 91 4.22 -14.91 -17.71
N ASN A 92 3.87 -13.78 -18.34
CA ASN A 92 4.72 -12.60 -18.45
C ASN A 92 4.08 -11.47 -17.63
N PHE A 93 4.80 -10.93 -16.65
CA PHE A 93 4.32 -9.86 -15.76
C PHE A 93 4.57 -8.45 -16.31
N GLN A 94 5.33 -8.30 -17.40
CA GLN A 94 5.65 -6.99 -17.97
C GLN A 94 4.43 -6.21 -18.49
N PRO A 95 3.41 -6.82 -19.12
CA PRO A 95 2.21 -6.11 -19.53
C PRO A 95 1.28 -5.71 -18.38
N PHE A 96 1.44 -6.32 -17.19
CA PHE A 96 0.58 -6.01 -16.05
C PHE A 96 0.74 -4.56 -15.60
N ARG A 97 -0.41 -3.91 -15.38
CA ARG A 97 -0.51 -2.59 -14.79
C ARG A 97 -1.28 -2.68 -13.49
N LEU A 98 -0.69 -2.14 -12.43
CA LEU A 98 -1.26 -2.12 -11.09
C LEU A 98 -1.43 -0.68 -10.65
N GLY A 99 -2.62 -0.35 -10.16
CA GLY A 99 -2.90 0.88 -9.45
C GLY A 99 -3.47 0.59 -8.08
N SER A 100 -3.25 1.46 -7.12
CA SER A 100 -3.84 1.33 -5.79
C SER A 100 -4.27 2.65 -5.18
N PHE A 101 -5.25 2.56 -4.29
CA PHE A 101 -5.68 3.64 -3.42
C PHE A 101 -5.96 3.09 -2.04
N HIS A 102 -5.39 3.74 -1.01
CA HIS A 102 -5.56 3.35 0.39
C HIS A 102 -6.01 4.55 1.22
N LEU A 103 -6.97 4.32 2.10
CA LEU A 103 -7.41 5.26 3.13
C LEU A 103 -7.35 4.57 4.48
N THR A 104 -6.60 5.15 5.42
CA THR A 104 -6.33 4.52 6.70
C THR A 104 -6.50 5.51 7.85
N PRO A 105 -7.69 5.60 8.47
CA PRO A 105 -7.85 6.22 9.78
C PRO A 105 -7.26 5.34 10.87
N GLU A 106 -6.51 5.96 11.80
CA GLU A 106 -5.81 5.30 12.90
C GLU A 106 -6.05 6.06 14.20
N LEU A 107 -6.26 5.33 15.27
CA LEU A 107 -6.22 5.85 16.63
C LEU A 107 -4.96 5.36 17.31
N ARG A 108 -4.13 6.26 17.84
CA ARG A 108 -2.83 5.98 18.44
C ARG A 108 -2.82 6.31 19.91
N TRP A 109 -2.37 5.39 20.72
CA TRP A 109 -2.17 5.57 22.15
C TRP A 109 -0.68 5.51 22.49
N TYR A 110 -0.12 6.67 22.88
CA TYR A 110 1.27 6.82 23.26
C TYR A 110 1.48 6.39 24.72
N THR A 111 2.28 5.35 24.94
CA THR A 111 2.49 4.73 26.27
C THR A 111 3.67 5.34 27.01
N GLY A 112 4.58 6.03 26.34
CA GLY A 112 5.84 6.50 26.90
C GLY A 112 5.95 8.02 27.06
N GLY A 113 6.09 8.74 25.96
CA GLY A 113 6.35 10.20 25.94
C GLY A 113 5.08 11.05 25.94
N GLY A 114 4.14 10.71 25.08
CA GLY A 114 2.93 11.48 24.81
C GLY A 114 3.14 12.66 23.87
N TYR A 115 2.05 13.32 23.50
CA TYR A 115 2.03 14.42 22.51
C TYR A 115 2.68 14.06 21.17
N GLY A 116 2.40 12.84 20.67
CA GLY A 116 2.97 12.37 19.41
C GLY A 116 4.44 11.93 19.52
N HIS A 117 4.92 11.56 20.71
CA HIS A 117 6.30 11.10 20.92
C HIS A 117 6.34 9.83 21.76
N GLY A 118 7.23 8.92 21.38
CA GLY A 118 7.49 7.67 22.08
C GLY A 118 6.81 6.48 21.43
N PHE A 119 6.78 5.37 22.14
CA PHE A 119 6.08 4.17 21.71
C PHE A 119 4.57 4.37 21.74
N TYR A 120 3.90 3.82 20.73
CA TYR A 120 2.44 3.84 20.65
C TYR A 120 1.86 2.48 20.27
N LEU A 121 0.66 2.24 20.74
CA LEU A 121 -0.24 1.22 20.21
C LEU A 121 -1.22 1.90 19.27
N MET A 122 -1.60 1.23 18.19
CA MET A 122 -2.58 1.76 17.26
C MET A 122 -3.69 0.77 16.97
N ALA A 123 -4.89 1.28 16.80
CA ALA A 123 -6.02 0.60 16.19
C ALA A 123 -6.33 1.33 14.89
N TYR A 124 -6.54 0.60 13.80
CA TYR A 124 -6.81 1.22 12.51
C TYR A 124 -7.85 0.46 11.70
N TYR A 125 -8.54 1.20 10.86
CA TYR A 125 -9.31 0.66 9.76
C TYR A 125 -8.58 1.03 8.47
N ARG A 126 -8.62 0.14 7.46
CA ARG A 126 -8.03 0.41 6.16
C ARG A 126 -8.97 -0.03 5.06
N TYR A 127 -9.35 0.95 4.24
CA TYR A 127 -9.95 0.71 2.94
C TYR A 127 -8.86 0.69 1.88
N GLN A 128 -8.86 -0.35 1.04
CA GLN A 128 -7.90 -0.47 -0.05
C GLN A 128 -8.64 -0.85 -1.32
N LYS A 129 -8.27 -0.18 -2.40
CA LYS A 129 -8.69 -0.54 -3.76
C LYS A 129 -7.44 -0.79 -4.59
N TYR A 130 -7.40 -1.94 -5.25
CA TYR A 130 -6.40 -2.29 -6.24
C TYR A 130 -7.09 -2.44 -7.59
N SER A 131 -6.47 -1.93 -8.66
CA SER A 131 -6.94 -2.08 -10.03
C SER A 131 -5.82 -2.69 -10.86
N ILE A 132 -6.10 -3.83 -11.48
CA ILE A 132 -5.17 -4.60 -12.31
C ILE A 132 -5.66 -4.58 -13.75
N SER A 133 -4.75 -4.47 -14.72
CA SER A 133 -5.04 -4.59 -16.15
C SER A 133 -3.78 -4.95 -16.94
N GLY A 134 -3.93 -5.12 -18.26
CA GLY A 134 -2.82 -5.36 -19.16
C GLY A 134 -2.47 -6.84 -19.33
N TYR A 135 -3.35 -7.74 -18.91
CA TYR A 135 -3.22 -9.16 -19.24
C TYR A 135 -4.24 -9.53 -20.30
N ASP A 136 -3.75 -9.94 -21.46
CA ASP A 136 -4.57 -10.38 -22.58
C ASP A 136 -4.50 -11.91 -22.68
N LEU A 137 -5.67 -12.54 -22.64
CA LEU A 137 -5.80 -13.96 -22.94
C LEU A 137 -6.09 -14.13 -24.43
N SER A 138 -5.25 -14.90 -25.10
CA SER A 138 -5.47 -15.25 -26.50
C SER A 138 -6.20 -16.60 -26.58
N TYR A 139 -7.35 -16.59 -27.22
CA TYR A 139 -8.15 -17.79 -27.50
C TYR A 139 -8.23 -17.99 -29.00
N THR A 140 -8.06 -19.23 -29.44
CA THR A 140 -8.30 -19.63 -30.83
C THR A 140 -9.70 -20.21 -30.93
N ILE A 141 -10.58 -19.54 -31.66
CA ILE A 141 -11.96 -19.97 -31.92
C ILE A 141 -12.15 -20.37 -33.37
N ALA A 142 -13.17 -21.19 -33.66
CA ALA A 142 -13.59 -21.50 -35.00
C ALA A 142 -14.13 -20.22 -35.67
N ASN A 143 -13.65 -19.92 -36.88
CA ASN A 143 -14.14 -18.79 -37.65
C ASN A 143 -15.49 -19.14 -38.30
N LYS A 144 -16.60 -18.60 -37.79
CA LYS A 144 -17.94 -18.89 -38.33
C LYS A 144 -18.25 -18.17 -39.65
N SER A 145 -17.43 -17.17 -40.00
CA SER A 145 -17.60 -16.40 -41.25
C SER A 145 -16.74 -16.92 -42.41
N ALA A 146 -15.70 -17.72 -42.09
CA ALA A 146 -14.80 -18.31 -43.09
C ALA A 146 -14.28 -19.65 -42.56
N SER A 147 -13.79 -20.52 -43.48
CA SER A 147 -13.16 -21.79 -43.08
C SER A 147 -11.86 -21.52 -42.34
N GLY A 148 -11.70 -22.10 -41.15
CA GLY A 148 -10.46 -21.99 -40.35
C GLY A 148 -10.68 -21.56 -38.90
N THR A 149 -9.60 -21.11 -38.26
CA THR A 149 -9.59 -20.63 -36.88
C THR A 149 -9.24 -19.16 -36.83
N LYS A 150 -9.66 -18.47 -35.76
CA LYS A 150 -9.40 -17.06 -35.52
C LYS A 150 -8.93 -16.86 -34.10
N ASP A 151 -7.84 -16.13 -33.91
CA ASP A 151 -7.35 -15.76 -32.58
C ASP A 151 -8.08 -14.51 -32.07
N VAL A 152 -8.58 -14.61 -30.86
CA VAL A 152 -9.31 -13.54 -30.16
C VAL A 152 -8.56 -13.21 -28.89
N ASN A 153 -8.25 -11.94 -28.72
CA ASN A 153 -7.63 -11.44 -27.49
C ASN A 153 -8.71 -10.87 -26.55
N VAL A 154 -8.74 -11.39 -25.33
CA VAL A 154 -9.61 -10.93 -24.26
C VAL A 154 -8.76 -10.20 -23.23
N GLY A 155 -8.88 -8.88 -23.20
CA GLY A 155 -8.22 -8.06 -22.17
C GLY A 155 -8.86 -8.25 -20.81
N LEU A 156 -8.10 -8.72 -19.82
CA LEU A 156 -8.56 -8.90 -18.46
C LEU A 156 -8.32 -7.65 -17.63
N GLN A 157 -9.36 -7.22 -16.91
CA GLN A 157 -9.30 -6.17 -15.92
C GLN A 157 -9.88 -6.68 -14.60
N GLY A 158 -9.20 -6.37 -13.50
CA GLY A 158 -9.63 -6.76 -12.17
C GLY A 158 -9.60 -5.59 -11.19
N ASP A 159 -10.63 -5.50 -10.37
CA ASP A 159 -10.68 -4.61 -9.21
C ASP A 159 -10.78 -5.45 -7.95
N PHE A 160 -9.90 -5.18 -6.98
CA PHE A 160 -9.92 -5.81 -5.68
C PHE A 160 -10.09 -4.74 -4.60
N ASN A 161 -11.21 -4.79 -3.91
CA ASN A 161 -11.54 -3.86 -2.82
C ASN A 161 -11.49 -4.59 -1.49
N THR A 162 -10.78 -4.05 -0.51
CA THR A 162 -10.69 -4.63 0.82
C THR A 162 -11.05 -3.63 1.91
N ASN A 163 -11.64 -4.16 2.97
CA ASN A 163 -11.93 -3.46 4.21
C ASN A 163 -11.33 -4.26 5.34
N THR A 164 -10.37 -3.70 6.04
CA THR A 164 -9.63 -4.39 7.11
C THR A 164 -9.62 -3.56 8.38
N PHE A 165 -9.65 -4.24 9.52
CA PHE A 165 -9.38 -3.66 10.83
C PHE A 165 -8.09 -4.27 11.36
N GLY A 166 -7.31 -3.47 12.07
CA GLY A 166 -6.06 -3.93 12.59
C GLY A 166 -5.62 -3.22 13.85
N PHE A 167 -4.64 -3.83 14.48
CA PHE A 167 -3.92 -3.31 15.63
C PHE A 167 -2.44 -3.39 15.34
N GLY A 168 -1.69 -2.47 15.89
CA GLY A 168 -0.25 -2.46 15.72
C GLY A 168 0.45 -1.67 16.80
N LEU A 169 1.76 -1.69 16.70
CA LEU A 169 2.66 -0.95 17.55
C LEU A 169 3.71 -0.24 16.71
N GLY A 170 4.12 0.92 17.18
CA GLY A 170 5.16 1.71 16.55
C GLY A 170 5.84 2.63 17.52
N ALA A 171 6.75 3.43 16.98
CA ALA A 171 7.46 4.44 17.74
C ALA A 171 7.65 5.70 16.90
N GLN A 172 7.49 6.84 17.51
CA GLN A 172 7.65 8.13 16.89
C GLN A 172 8.66 8.96 17.66
N TRP A 173 9.63 9.53 16.96
CA TRP A 173 10.69 10.35 17.54
C TRP A 173 10.69 11.74 16.93
N LEU A 174 11.00 12.70 17.76
CA LEU A 174 11.15 14.10 17.39
C LEU A 174 12.63 14.47 17.39
N PHE A 175 13.11 15.01 16.28
CA PHE A 175 14.49 15.39 16.07
C PHE A 175 14.64 16.89 15.79
N GLY A 176 15.88 17.37 15.88
CA GLY A 176 16.27 18.75 15.66
C GLY A 176 16.12 19.62 16.92
N ARG A 177 16.78 20.78 16.88
CA ARG A 177 16.82 21.73 18.00
C ARG A 177 15.43 22.21 18.39
N ASN A 178 14.55 22.41 17.41
CA ASN A 178 13.17 22.84 17.60
C ASN A 178 12.17 21.66 17.46
N LYS A 179 12.66 20.41 17.41
CA LYS A 179 11.83 19.20 17.23
C LYS A 179 10.95 19.27 15.97
N ASN A 180 11.49 19.82 14.88
CA ASN A 180 10.75 20.04 13.62
C ASN A 180 10.70 18.83 12.71
N ILE A 181 11.50 17.80 13.00
CA ILE A 181 11.59 16.59 12.19
C ILE A 181 11.01 15.44 13.00
N ILE A 182 10.16 14.66 12.36
CA ILE A 182 9.54 13.49 12.94
C ILE A 182 9.98 12.27 12.16
N LEU A 183 10.39 11.23 12.87
CA LEU A 183 10.52 9.89 12.37
C LEU A 183 9.44 9.03 13.01
N ASP A 184 8.57 8.47 12.19
CA ASP A 184 7.51 7.57 12.58
C ASP A 184 7.79 6.18 12.01
N TRP A 185 7.87 5.19 12.86
CA TRP A 185 8.15 3.82 12.47
C TRP A 185 7.08 2.87 12.97
N ASN A 186 6.31 2.32 12.05
CA ASN A 186 5.42 1.21 12.31
C ASN A 186 6.25 -0.08 12.42
N ILE A 187 6.35 -0.63 13.61
CA ILE A 187 7.20 -1.80 13.90
C ILE A 187 6.47 -3.09 13.50
N LEU A 188 5.20 -3.20 13.90
CA LEU A 188 4.38 -4.38 13.65
C LEU A 188 2.91 -3.97 13.56
N GLY A 189 2.19 -4.54 12.61
CA GLY A 189 0.75 -4.40 12.49
C GLY A 189 0.11 -5.72 12.03
N LEU A 190 -0.95 -6.11 12.71
CA LEU A 190 -1.79 -7.24 12.33
C LEU A 190 -3.14 -6.71 11.91
N HIS A 191 -3.70 -7.26 10.84
CA HIS A 191 -5.04 -6.88 10.36
C HIS A 191 -5.79 -8.08 9.82
N ALA A 192 -7.10 -8.01 9.90
CA ALA A 192 -8.01 -8.95 9.31
C ALA A 192 -9.18 -8.20 8.67
N GLY A 193 -9.78 -8.78 7.65
CA GLY A 193 -10.88 -8.12 6.96
C GLY A 193 -11.48 -8.96 5.84
N ARG A 194 -12.21 -8.28 5.00
CA ARG A 194 -12.91 -8.89 3.85
C ARG A 194 -12.53 -8.16 2.58
N GLY A 195 -12.36 -8.92 1.49
CA GLY A 195 -12.13 -8.39 0.15
C GLY A 195 -13.21 -8.85 -0.82
N LYS A 196 -13.47 -8.02 -1.83
CA LYS A 196 -14.28 -8.35 -3.00
C LYS A 196 -13.41 -8.21 -4.23
N PHE A 197 -13.36 -9.25 -5.03
CA PHE A 197 -12.67 -9.27 -6.30
C PHE A 197 -13.70 -9.26 -7.43
N ASN A 198 -13.57 -8.32 -8.36
CA ASN A 198 -14.37 -8.23 -9.57
C ASN A 198 -13.41 -8.39 -10.76
N LEU A 199 -13.65 -9.39 -11.58
CA LEU A 199 -12.92 -9.62 -12.83
C LEU A 199 -13.83 -9.31 -14.01
N THR A 200 -13.34 -8.54 -14.95
CA THR A 200 -14.06 -8.19 -16.18
C THR A 200 -13.16 -8.51 -17.37
N GLY A 201 -13.67 -9.31 -18.27
CA GLY A 201 -13.06 -9.56 -19.58
C GLY A 201 -13.61 -8.55 -20.60
N ASN A 202 -12.73 -7.84 -21.28
CA ASN A 202 -13.10 -7.00 -22.40
C ASN A 202 -12.64 -7.67 -23.71
N ILE A 203 -13.61 -8.06 -24.52
CA ILE A 203 -13.35 -8.69 -25.81
C ILE A 203 -13.18 -7.58 -26.83
N ALA A 204 -12.03 -7.53 -27.52
CA ALA A 204 -11.87 -6.66 -28.66
C ALA A 204 -12.83 -7.12 -29.78
N GLN A 205 -13.99 -6.47 -29.86
CA GLN A 205 -15.10 -6.87 -30.76
C GLN A 205 -14.83 -6.63 -32.25
N ALA A 206 -13.69 -6.06 -32.61
CA ALA A 206 -13.36 -5.77 -34.00
C ALA A 206 -13.30 -7.08 -34.82
N GLY A 207 -14.33 -7.28 -35.63
CA GLY A 207 -14.43 -8.39 -36.57
C GLY A 207 -15.01 -9.71 -36.01
N LEU A 208 -15.66 -9.68 -34.85
CA LEU A 208 -16.41 -10.83 -34.31
C LEU A 208 -17.90 -10.70 -34.69
N THR A 209 -18.51 -11.84 -35.02
CA THR A 209 -19.97 -11.93 -35.18
C THR A 209 -20.68 -12.00 -33.84
N ALA A 210 -21.99 -11.70 -33.81
CA ALA A 210 -22.79 -11.83 -32.59
C ALA A 210 -22.80 -13.24 -32.01
N GLU A 211 -22.73 -14.25 -32.84
CA GLU A 211 -22.68 -15.67 -32.44
C GLU A 211 -21.31 -16.04 -31.85
N GLU A 212 -20.21 -15.54 -32.41
CA GLU A 212 -18.85 -15.73 -31.87
C GLU A 212 -18.70 -15.04 -30.51
N ILE A 213 -19.36 -13.90 -30.30
CA ILE A 213 -19.37 -13.20 -29.00
C ILE A 213 -20.18 -14.00 -27.97
N ALA A 214 -21.27 -14.63 -28.37
CA ALA A 214 -22.10 -15.46 -27.46
C ALA A 214 -21.35 -16.71 -26.97
N ASP A 215 -20.51 -17.32 -27.80
CA ASP A 215 -19.72 -18.50 -27.46
C ASP A 215 -18.57 -18.17 -26.46
N LEU A 216 -18.19 -16.88 -26.33
CA LEU A 216 -17.14 -16.43 -25.42
C LEU A 216 -17.66 -15.96 -24.06
N ARG A 217 -18.97 -15.99 -23.82
CA ARG A 217 -19.62 -15.61 -22.55
C ARG A 217 -19.97 -16.83 -21.71
#